data_44e110b6a6b68d36ccd25ce31590a074
#
_entry.id   44e110b6a6b68d36ccd25ce31590a074
#
_cell.length_a   1.000
_cell.length_b   1.000
_cell.length_c   1.000
_cell.angle_alpha   90.00
_cell.angle_beta   90.00
_cell.angle_gamma   90.00
#
_symmetry.space_group_name_H-M   'P 1'
#
loop_
_entity.id
_entity.type
_entity.pdbx_description
1 polymer ?
#
loop_
_entity_poly.entity_id
_entity_poly.type
_entity_poly.pdbx_seq_one_letter_code
_entity_poly.pdbx_strand_id
1 'polypeptide(L)'
;MKKIILSLFLSMALLSCVDNGTTFPENGDGVYYGDLVVGDYTQKSVGISVTETSDSTVDVFFDNVKFAAAMPLKIDITVKDVPSRKAGGVLSFSATDIDPYMNREAEPQPKYRFASIAGAVEDSELCLEARMSDDLKPSRAGKSFSFKGTCN
;
A
#
# COMPACT_ATOMS: atom_id res chain seq x y z
N MET A 1 4.73 23.35 22.50
CA MET A 1 4.69 23.02 21.06
C MET A 1 5.05 21.58 20.72
N LYS A 2 5.80 20.85 21.54
CA LYS A 2 6.15 19.43 21.28
C LYS A 2 4.99 18.45 21.46
N LYS A 3 3.91 18.81 22.12
CA LYS A 3 2.79 17.91 22.45
C LYS A 3 1.74 17.76 21.34
N ILE A 4 1.69 18.67 20.38
CA ILE A 4 0.68 18.66 19.30
C ILE A 4 1.11 17.70 18.17
N ILE A 5 2.40 17.53 17.97
CA ILE A 5 2.95 16.63 16.94
C ILE A 5 2.74 15.16 17.32
N LEU A 6 2.78 14.85 18.61
CA LEU A 6 2.59 13.48 19.10
C LEU A 6 1.14 12.98 18.93
N SER A 7 0.17 13.92 19.00
CA SER A 7 -1.26 13.57 18.86
C SER A 7 -1.64 13.25 17.40
N LEU A 8 -0.97 13.86 16.45
CA LEU A 8 -1.22 13.59 15.02
C LEU A 8 -0.61 12.25 14.57
N PHE A 9 0.50 11.87 15.20
CA PHE A 9 1.13 10.56 14.95
C PHE A 9 0.36 9.39 15.55
N LEU A 10 -0.34 9.61 16.64
CA LEU A 10 -1.11 8.55 17.30
C LEU A 10 -2.35 8.14 16.50
N SER A 11 -2.89 9.02 15.67
CA SER A 11 -4.02 8.68 14.79
C SER A 11 -3.59 7.86 13.56
N MET A 12 -2.32 7.88 13.18
CA MET A 12 -1.77 6.98 12.15
C MET A 12 -1.30 5.64 12.73
N ALA A 13 -1.07 5.55 14.02
CA ALA A 13 -0.70 4.31 14.70
C ALA A 13 -1.84 3.30 14.87
N LEU A 14 -3.00 3.57 14.26
CA LEU A 14 -4.08 2.59 14.14
C LEU A 14 -3.77 1.46 13.14
N LEU A 15 -2.72 1.61 12.34
CA LEU A 15 -2.05 0.48 11.74
C LEU A 15 -1.26 -0.21 12.86
N SER A 16 -1.82 -1.24 13.46
CA SER A 16 -1.25 -2.00 14.59
C SER A 16 0.05 -2.74 14.22
N CYS A 17 0.99 -2.08 13.58
CA CYS A 17 2.23 -2.64 13.07
C CYS A 17 3.46 -2.08 13.78
N VAL A 18 3.32 -1.59 15.01
CA VAL A 18 4.43 -0.94 15.71
C VAL A 18 5.10 -1.91 16.67
N ASP A 19 6.26 -2.38 16.28
CA ASP A 19 7.24 -3.00 17.18
C ASP A 19 8.61 -2.33 17.02
N ASN A 20 9.40 -2.28 18.10
CA ASN A 20 10.59 -1.45 18.22
C ASN A 20 11.85 -2.13 17.66
N GLY A 21 12.54 -1.50 16.76
CA GLY A 21 13.93 -1.83 16.48
C GLY A 21 14.29 -2.26 15.07
N THR A 22 14.03 -1.43 14.09
CA THR A 22 14.06 -1.78 12.68
C THR A 22 15.35 -1.49 11.96
N THR A 23 15.84 -2.46 11.22
CA THR A 23 16.67 -2.27 10.04
C THR A 23 15.81 -2.47 8.79
N PHE A 24 15.58 -1.40 8.04
CA PHE A 24 15.09 -1.55 6.67
C PHE A 24 16.15 -2.28 5.86
N PRO A 25 15.78 -3.18 4.92
CA PRO A 25 16.71 -3.61 3.89
C PRO A 25 17.29 -2.35 3.23
N GLU A 26 18.59 -2.27 3.08
CA GLU A 26 19.30 -1.05 2.64
C GLU A 26 18.86 -0.50 1.29
N ASN A 27 18.04 -1.22 0.55
CA ASN A 27 17.55 -0.84 -0.78
C ASN A 27 16.03 -0.93 -0.95
N GLY A 28 15.24 -1.06 0.11
CA GLY A 28 13.77 -1.04 0.02
C GLY A 28 13.12 -2.11 -0.87
N ASP A 29 13.89 -3.03 -1.42
CA ASP A 29 13.45 -4.02 -2.40
C ASP A 29 12.89 -5.29 -1.74
N GLY A 30 12.07 -5.11 -0.71
CA GLY A 30 11.39 -6.21 -0.06
C GLY A 30 10.08 -6.58 -0.76
N VAL A 31 9.87 -7.89 -0.96
CA VAL A 31 8.54 -8.41 -1.27
C VAL A 31 7.92 -8.90 0.02
N TYR A 32 6.77 -8.34 0.37
CA TYR A 32 6.00 -8.71 1.56
C TYR A 32 4.90 -9.67 1.15
N TYR A 33 4.84 -10.83 1.76
CA TYR A 33 3.82 -11.84 1.50
C TYR A 33 2.79 -11.86 2.63
N GLY A 34 1.52 -11.78 2.25
CA GLY A 34 0.44 -11.74 3.24
C GLY A 34 -0.94 -11.84 2.62
N ASP A 35 -1.93 -11.48 3.38
CA ASP A 35 -3.32 -11.54 3.00
C ASP A 35 -3.82 -10.17 2.54
N LEU A 36 -4.40 -10.14 1.33
CA LEU A 36 -5.14 -9.00 0.81
C LEU A 36 -6.62 -9.17 1.10
N VAL A 37 -7.18 -8.30 1.92
CA VAL A 37 -8.59 -8.33 2.34
C VAL A 37 -9.36 -7.24 1.62
N VAL A 38 -10.39 -7.60 0.87
CA VAL A 38 -11.27 -6.70 0.12
C VAL A 38 -12.71 -6.97 0.51
N GLY A 39 -13.24 -6.23 1.48
CA GLY A 39 -14.57 -6.53 2.05
C GLY A 39 -14.62 -7.96 2.61
N ASP A 40 -15.54 -8.76 2.12
CA ASP A 40 -15.70 -10.18 2.52
C ASP A 40 -14.77 -11.16 1.76
N TYR A 41 -14.00 -10.65 0.82
CA TYR A 41 -13.07 -11.45 0.03
C TYR A 41 -11.64 -11.33 0.56
N THR A 42 -10.96 -12.45 0.71
CA THR A 42 -9.54 -12.49 1.09
C THR A 42 -8.75 -13.29 0.07
N GLN A 43 -7.75 -12.65 -0.52
CA GLN A 43 -6.75 -13.36 -1.32
C GLN A 43 -5.54 -13.67 -0.43
N LYS A 44 -5.20 -14.94 -0.34
CA LYS A 44 -4.05 -15.42 0.43
C LYS A 44 -2.74 -15.31 -0.33
N SER A 45 -1.65 -15.13 0.40
CA SER A 45 -0.28 -15.17 -0.14
C SER A 45 -0.04 -14.20 -1.31
N VAL A 46 -0.55 -12.99 -1.18
CA VAL A 46 -0.29 -11.91 -2.14
C VAL A 46 1.10 -11.34 -1.88
N GLY A 47 1.86 -11.10 -2.94
CA GLY A 47 3.13 -10.38 -2.88
C GLY A 47 2.92 -8.89 -3.13
N ILE A 48 3.37 -8.04 -2.22
CA ILE A 48 3.43 -6.59 -2.42
C ILE A 48 4.87 -6.12 -2.22
N SER A 49 5.40 -5.39 -3.21
CA SER A 49 6.72 -4.77 -3.10
C SER A 49 6.59 -3.28 -2.85
N VAL A 50 7.45 -2.75 -1.98
CA VAL A 50 7.61 -1.31 -1.76
C VAL A 50 9.06 -0.98 -2.10
N THR A 51 9.26 -0.20 -3.17
CA THR A 51 10.59 0.16 -3.68
C THR A 51 10.81 1.65 -3.52
N GLU A 52 11.87 2.05 -2.84
CA GLU A 52 12.26 3.46 -2.76
C GLU A 52 12.80 3.94 -4.10
N THR A 53 12.16 4.97 -4.66
CA THR A 53 12.55 5.61 -5.93
C THR A 53 13.32 6.90 -5.71
N SER A 54 13.17 7.51 -4.53
CA SER A 54 13.92 8.67 -4.06
C SER A 54 13.90 8.74 -2.53
N ASP A 55 14.54 9.74 -1.94
CA ASP A 55 14.50 10.00 -0.49
C ASP A 55 13.08 10.28 0.06
N SER A 56 12.13 10.57 -0.80
CA SER A 56 10.78 11.00 -0.42
C SER A 56 9.66 10.34 -1.21
N THR A 57 9.96 9.33 -2.03
CA THR A 57 8.95 8.59 -2.81
C THR A 57 9.23 7.10 -2.86
N VAL A 58 8.16 6.33 -2.95
CA VAL A 58 8.19 4.88 -3.17
C VAL A 58 7.28 4.49 -4.31
N ASP A 59 7.61 3.40 -4.98
CA ASP A 59 6.70 2.66 -5.85
C ASP A 59 6.13 1.48 -5.08
N VAL A 60 4.81 1.27 -5.19
CA VAL A 60 4.12 0.13 -4.57
C VAL A 60 3.61 -0.78 -5.67
N PHE A 61 4.11 -2.01 -5.69
CA PHE A 61 3.73 -3.02 -6.68
C PHE A 61 2.94 -4.15 -6.05
N PHE A 62 1.77 -4.41 -6.59
CA PHE A 62 0.87 -5.51 -6.22
C PHE A 62 0.98 -6.61 -7.28
N ASP A 63 1.45 -7.77 -6.89
CA ASP A 63 1.66 -8.91 -7.78
C ASP A 63 0.42 -9.81 -7.83
N ASN A 64 -0.15 -9.99 -9.02
CA ASN A 64 -1.23 -10.94 -9.29
C ASN A 64 -2.44 -10.82 -8.34
N VAL A 65 -2.99 -9.62 -8.19
CA VAL A 65 -4.10 -9.36 -7.26
C VAL A 65 -5.48 -9.48 -7.87
N LYS A 66 -6.47 -9.82 -7.04
CA LYS A 66 -7.90 -9.77 -7.31
C LYS A 66 -8.61 -8.93 -6.26
N PHE A 67 -9.61 -8.18 -6.66
CA PHE A 67 -10.44 -7.39 -5.75
C PHE A 67 -11.82 -8.00 -5.51
N ALA A 68 -12.09 -9.17 -6.07
CA ALA A 68 -13.30 -9.96 -5.83
C ALA A 68 -13.07 -11.41 -6.24
N ALA A 69 -13.74 -12.34 -5.58
CA ALA A 69 -13.70 -13.77 -5.94
C ALA A 69 -14.12 -14.01 -7.40
N ALA A 70 -15.12 -13.25 -7.88
CA ALA A 70 -15.66 -13.37 -9.24
C ALA A 70 -14.76 -12.75 -10.33
N MET A 71 -13.66 -12.09 -9.99
CA MET A 71 -12.72 -11.60 -11.01
C MET A 71 -12.10 -12.76 -11.78
N PRO A 72 -12.23 -12.80 -13.12
CA PRO A 72 -11.75 -13.93 -13.91
C PRO A 72 -10.22 -13.98 -13.98
N LEU A 73 -9.55 -12.83 -13.92
CA LEU A 73 -8.11 -12.70 -14.05
C LEU A 73 -7.51 -11.98 -12.83
N LYS A 74 -6.30 -12.36 -12.49
CA LYS A 74 -5.43 -11.58 -11.62
C LYS A 74 -4.76 -10.47 -12.42
N ILE A 75 -4.44 -9.37 -11.76
CA ILE A 75 -3.82 -8.19 -12.38
C ILE A 75 -2.63 -7.73 -11.56
N ASP A 76 -1.62 -7.20 -12.24
CA ASP A 76 -0.53 -6.48 -11.62
C ASP A 76 -0.90 -5.00 -11.52
N ILE A 77 -0.59 -4.38 -10.40
CA ILE A 77 -0.83 -2.95 -10.18
C ILE A 77 0.45 -2.31 -9.66
N THR A 78 0.87 -1.22 -10.29
CA THR A 78 1.96 -0.38 -9.78
C THR A 78 1.43 1.02 -9.49
N VAL A 79 1.61 1.48 -8.27
CA VAL A 79 1.36 2.87 -7.88
C VAL A 79 2.73 3.53 -7.74
N LYS A 80 3.02 4.48 -8.64
CA LYS A 80 4.34 5.12 -8.72
C LYS A 80 4.40 6.43 -7.96
N ASP A 81 5.60 6.79 -7.52
CA ASP A 81 5.93 8.08 -6.93
C ASP A 81 5.05 8.44 -5.72
N VAL A 82 4.68 7.45 -4.92
CA VAL A 82 3.90 7.67 -3.70
C VAL A 82 4.78 8.41 -2.69
N PRO A 83 4.37 9.60 -2.21
CA PRO A 83 5.11 10.33 -1.20
C PRO A 83 5.38 9.48 0.03
N SER A 84 6.62 9.50 0.49
CA SER A 84 7.07 8.69 1.62
C SER A 84 7.95 9.46 2.60
N ARG A 85 8.06 8.93 3.80
CA ARG A 85 8.87 9.49 4.88
C ARG A 85 9.42 8.38 5.75
N LYS A 86 10.70 8.49 6.08
CA LYS A 86 11.34 7.68 7.11
C LYS A 86 11.43 8.45 8.42
N ALA A 87 10.97 7.85 9.50
CA ALA A 87 11.11 8.41 10.84
C ALA A 87 11.06 7.29 11.90
N GLY A 88 12.03 7.26 12.81
CA GLY A 88 12.05 6.31 13.93
C GLY A 88 12.08 4.83 13.51
N GLY A 89 12.73 4.51 12.39
CA GLY A 89 12.76 3.15 11.85
C GLY A 89 11.51 2.72 11.08
N VAL A 90 10.58 3.62 10.83
CA VAL A 90 9.35 3.38 10.05
C VAL A 90 9.43 4.11 8.72
N LEU A 91 9.20 3.37 7.62
CA LEU A 91 8.94 3.94 6.32
C LEU A 91 7.42 4.06 6.15
N SER A 92 6.89 5.26 6.15
CA SER A 92 5.47 5.53 5.89
C SER A 92 5.28 6.18 4.52
N PHE A 93 4.19 5.86 3.84
CA PHE A 93 3.86 6.44 2.55
C PHE A 93 2.35 6.63 2.41
N SER A 94 1.96 7.66 1.68
CA SER A 94 0.54 7.90 1.39
C SER A 94 0.35 8.79 0.17
N ALA A 95 -0.76 8.57 -0.54
CA ALA A 95 -1.23 9.40 -1.64
C ALA A 95 -2.75 9.41 -1.71
N THR A 96 -3.29 10.43 -2.35
CA THR A 96 -4.71 10.55 -2.70
C THR A 96 -4.85 10.82 -4.20
N ASP A 97 -5.97 10.38 -4.79
CA ASP A 97 -6.32 10.63 -6.19
C ASP A 97 -5.20 10.25 -7.18
N ILE A 98 -4.61 9.08 -6.99
CA ILE A 98 -3.49 8.59 -7.79
C ILE A 98 -3.92 7.51 -8.78
N ASP A 99 -3.48 7.65 -10.03
CA ASP A 99 -3.76 6.69 -11.10
C ASP A 99 -2.67 5.61 -11.15
N PRO A 100 -3.03 4.33 -11.02
CA PRO A 100 -2.08 3.24 -11.09
C PRO A 100 -1.73 2.86 -12.51
N TYR A 101 -0.63 2.15 -12.67
CA TYR A 101 -0.24 1.44 -13.88
C TYR A 101 -0.68 -0.02 -13.76
N MET A 102 -1.31 -0.55 -14.80
CA MET A 102 -1.85 -1.90 -14.81
C MET A 102 -1.02 -2.81 -15.71
N ASN A 103 -0.76 -4.04 -15.24
CA ASN A 103 -0.10 -5.08 -16.04
C ASN A 103 1.20 -4.60 -16.74
N ARG A 104 1.96 -3.71 -16.05
CA ARG A 104 3.19 -3.09 -16.56
C ARG A 104 3.00 -2.24 -17.84
N GLU A 105 1.80 -1.74 -18.07
CA GLU A 105 1.54 -0.78 -19.15
C GLU A 105 2.37 0.51 -18.96
N ALA A 106 2.67 1.20 -20.05
CA ALA A 106 3.47 2.42 -20.02
C ALA A 106 2.71 3.65 -19.50
N GLU A 107 1.38 3.62 -19.58
CA GLU A 107 0.52 4.73 -19.22
C GLU A 107 -0.33 4.43 -17.98
N PRO A 108 -0.57 5.43 -17.13
CA PRO A 108 -1.45 5.25 -15.97
C PRO A 108 -2.89 5.04 -16.40
N GLN A 109 -3.66 4.34 -15.58
CA GLN A 109 -5.01 3.91 -15.87
C GLN A 109 -6.04 4.60 -14.95
N PRO A 110 -6.59 5.78 -15.31
CA PRO A 110 -7.54 6.53 -14.47
C PRO A 110 -8.78 5.73 -14.09
N LYS A 111 -9.17 4.76 -14.91
CA LYS A 111 -10.30 3.86 -14.65
C LYS A 111 -10.07 2.93 -13.43
N TYR A 112 -8.90 2.95 -12.84
CA TYR A 112 -8.55 2.20 -11.63
C TYR A 112 -8.03 3.09 -10.49
N ARG A 113 -8.26 4.41 -10.59
CA ARG A 113 -7.80 5.42 -9.64
C ARG A 113 -8.01 5.00 -8.19
N PHE A 114 -6.98 5.19 -7.39
CA PHE A 114 -7.07 5.11 -5.94
C PHE A 114 -7.47 6.47 -5.37
N ALA A 115 -8.59 6.52 -4.67
CA ALA A 115 -8.95 7.70 -3.88
C ALA A 115 -7.95 7.91 -2.74
N SER A 116 -7.43 6.82 -2.18
CA SER A 116 -6.36 6.86 -1.19
C SER A 116 -5.56 5.56 -1.18
N ILE A 117 -4.28 5.68 -0.87
CA ILE A 117 -3.39 4.59 -0.50
C ILE A 117 -2.50 5.09 0.64
N ALA A 118 -2.33 4.28 1.67
CA ALA A 118 -1.44 4.56 2.78
C ALA A 118 -0.83 3.26 3.30
N GLY A 119 0.42 3.29 3.70
CA GLY A 119 1.08 2.14 4.26
C GLY A 119 2.28 2.50 5.12
N ALA A 120 2.74 1.52 5.87
CA ALA A 120 3.94 1.61 6.67
C ALA A 120 4.71 0.29 6.65
N VAL A 121 6.02 0.40 6.57
CA VAL A 121 6.97 -0.70 6.70
C VAL A 121 7.74 -0.52 7.99
N GLU A 122 7.70 -1.51 8.84
CA GLU A 122 8.44 -1.58 10.10
C GLU A 122 8.80 -3.05 10.39
N ASP A 123 10.01 -3.31 10.87
CA ASP A 123 10.49 -4.65 11.26
C ASP A 123 10.19 -5.77 10.24
N SER A 124 10.41 -5.50 8.95
CA SER A 124 10.09 -6.44 7.87
C SER A 124 8.60 -6.76 7.72
N GLU A 125 7.72 -5.96 8.31
CA GLU A 125 6.27 -6.05 8.15
C GLU A 125 5.74 -4.86 7.35
N LEU A 126 4.87 -5.11 6.38
CA LEU A 126 4.11 -4.10 5.65
C LEU A 126 2.65 -4.16 6.06
N CYS A 127 2.13 -3.02 6.53
CA CYS A 127 0.70 -2.78 6.64
C CYS A 127 0.28 -1.72 5.63
N LEU A 128 -0.78 -2.00 4.89
CA LEU A 128 -1.27 -1.11 3.83
C LEU A 128 -2.79 -1.08 3.82
N GLU A 129 -3.35 0.10 3.61
CA GLU A 129 -4.77 0.33 3.36
C GLU A 129 -4.94 1.16 2.11
N ALA A 130 -5.94 0.85 1.31
CA ALA A 130 -6.25 1.62 0.13
C ALA A 130 -7.75 1.59 -0.17
N ARG A 131 -8.20 2.59 -0.91
CA ARG A 131 -9.58 2.71 -1.38
C ARG A 131 -9.60 3.15 -2.83
N MET A 132 -10.39 2.47 -3.65
CA MET A 132 -10.63 2.88 -5.03
C MET A 132 -11.61 4.06 -5.09
N SER A 133 -11.47 4.91 -6.12
CA SER A 133 -12.32 6.07 -6.32
C SER A 133 -13.79 5.71 -6.49
N ASP A 134 -14.67 6.54 -5.95
CA ASP A 134 -16.12 6.45 -6.12
C ASP A 134 -16.56 6.76 -7.55
N ASP A 135 -15.74 7.45 -8.35
CA ASP A 135 -16.00 7.79 -9.75
C ASP A 135 -15.90 6.60 -10.70
N LEU A 136 -15.42 5.47 -10.20
CA LEU A 136 -15.24 4.26 -10.99
C LEU A 136 -16.59 3.55 -11.23
N LYS A 137 -16.57 2.60 -12.18
CA LYS A 137 -17.72 1.71 -12.40
C LYS A 137 -18.18 1.09 -11.08
N PRO A 138 -19.50 0.89 -10.86
CA PRO A 138 -20.06 0.41 -9.60
C PRO A 138 -19.37 -0.84 -9.03
N SER A 139 -18.86 -1.73 -9.88
CA SER A 139 -18.13 -2.92 -9.46
C SER A 139 -16.79 -2.66 -8.78
N ARG A 140 -16.28 -1.43 -8.87
CA ARG A 140 -14.97 -1.00 -8.32
C ARG A 140 -15.10 0.17 -7.37
N ALA A 141 -16.14 0.99 -7.56
CA ALA A 141 -16.33 2.23 -6.79
C ALA A 141 -16.32 1.97 -5.29
N GLY A 142 -15.61 2.83 -4.56
CA GLY A 142 -15.54 2.82 -3.11
C GLY A 142 -14.97 1.55 -2.47
N LYS A 143 -14.43 0.61 -3.24
CA LYS A 143 -13.82 -0.59 -2.67
C LYS A 143 -12.62 -0.24 -1.83
N SER A 144 -12.65 -0.64 -0.58
CA SER A 144 -11.52 -0.56 0.34
C SER A 144 -10.86 -1.92 0.47
N PHE A 145 -9.55 -1.91 0.60
CA PHE A 145 -8.80 -3.12 0.89
C PHE A 145 -7.66 -2.84 1.85
N SER A 146 -7.26 -3.87 2.56
CA SER A 146 -6.13 -3.84 3.47
C SER A 146 -5.21 -5.02 3.21
N PHE A 147 -3.95 -4.83 3.55
CA PHE A 147 -2.92 -5.85 3.44
C PHE A 147 -2.03 -5.81 4.68
N LYS A 148 -1.70 -6.99 5.18
CA LYS A 148 -0.66 -7.18 6.18
C LYS A 148 0.21 -8.36 5.75
N GLY A 149 1.49 -8.10 5.59
CA GLY A 149 2.45 -9.10 5.13
C GLY A 149 3.84 -8.91 5.71
N THR A 150 4.64 -9.96 5.62
CA THR A 150 6.02 -9.97 6.11
C THR A 150 6.99 -10.25 4.98
N CYS A 151 8.18 -9.65 5.07
CA CYS A 151 9.33 -9.94 4.24
C CYS A 151 10.22 -10.97 4.96
N ASN A 152 10.54 -12.07 4.29
CA ASN A 152 11.43 -13.12 4.80
C ASN A 152 12.87 -12.90 4.36
#